data_7384957f06e036c9d94decf7b8a68afc
#
_entry.id   7384957f06e036c9d94decf7b8a68afc
#
_cell.length_a   1.000
_cell.length_b   1.000
_cell.length_c   1.000
_cell.angle_alpha   90.00
_cell.angle_beta   90.00
_cell.angle_gamma   90.00
#
_symmetry.space_group_name_H-M   'P 1'
#
loop_
_entity.id
_entity.type
_entity.pdbx_description
1 polymer ?
#
loop_
_entity_poly.entity_id
_entity_poly.type
_entity_poly.pdbx_seq_one_letter_code
_entity_poly.pdbx_strand_id
1 'polypeptide(L)'
;MNLMASQHHLDLLSSGKTHWDTWRREYSDVQALEPDLHGADLHKADLRGADLRGADLTEANLQEADLREADLREADLRHTNLQGANLSDANLLKARLHGADLRGANLCHTNLKGADLSDTDLRGADLDGAILFKTKFDGANLSGVDLRDE
;
A
#
# COMPACT_ATOMS: atom_id res chain seq x y z
N MET A 1 8.29 20.38 -12.41
CA MET A 1 7.62 19.13 -12.03
C MET A 1 8.09 18.69 -10.65
N ASN A 2 7.17 18.49 -9.74
CA ASN A 2 7.52 18.01 -8.40
C ASN A 2 7.64 16.49 -8.43
N LEU A 3 8.87 15.97 -8.25
CA LEU A 3 9.14 14.52 -8.24
C LEU A 3 9.23 13.95 -6.82
N MET A 4 8.95 14.77 -5.82
CA MET A 4 9.05 14.40 -4.42
C MET A 4 7.69 14.51 -3.75
N ALA A 5 7.50 13.75 -2.68
CA ALA A 5 6.31 13.88 -1.85
C ALA A 5 6.10 15.30 -1.36
N SER A 6 4.85 15.67 -1.18
CA SER A 6 4.52 16.95 -0.55
C SER A 6 5.05 16.98 0.89
N GLN A 7 5.87 17.97 1.21
CA GLN A 7 6.41 18.11 2.57
C GLN A 7 5.27 18.25 3.60
N HIS A 8 4.20 18.95 3.22
CA HIS A 8 3.02 19.08 4.07
C HIS A 8 2.40 17.71 4.40
N HIS A 9 2.23 16.85 3.41
CA HIS A 9 1.68 15.51 3.62
C HIS A 9 2.62 14.65 4.46
N LEU A 10 3.93 14.75 4.24
CA LEU A 10 4.91 14.03 5.06
C LEU A 10 4.88 14.50 6.51
N ASP A 11 4.80 15.80 6.74
CA ASP A 11 4.73 16.37 8.10
C ASP A 11 3.47 15.92 8.83
N LEU A 12 2.33 15.90 8.14
CA LEU A 12 1.07 15.41 8.71
C LEU A 12 1.17 13.94 9.09
N LEU A 13 1.75 13.13 8.22
CA LEU A 13 1.89 11.69 8.47
C LEU A 13 2.86 11.44 9.64
N SER A 14 3.94 12.20 9.71
CA SER A 14 4.95 12.10 10.78
C SER A 14 4.41 12.55 12.12
N SER A 15 3.42 13.43 12.15
CA SER A 15 2.83 13.92 13.41
C SER A 15 1.85 12.93 14.04
N GLY A 16 1.63 11.81 13.39
CA GLY A 16 0.89 10.68 13.94
C GLY A 16 -0.48 10.46 13.31
N LYS A 17 -1.01 9.27 13.54
CA LYS A 17 -2.26 8.81 12.94
C LYS A 17 -3.43 9.77 13.17
N THR A 18 -3.56 10.29 14.39
CA THR A 18 -4.69 11.15 14.73
C THR A 18 -4.70 12.43 13.89
N HIS A 19 -3.57 13.09 13.74
CA HIS A 19 -3.46 14.30 12.94
C HIS A 19 -3.72 14.01 11.46
N TRP A 20 -3.17 12.91 10.96
CA TRP A 20 -3.36 12.48 9.58
C TRP A 20 -4.84 12.19 9.30
N ASP A 21 -5.47 11.38 10.13
CA ASP A 21 -6.87 10.99 9.93
C ASP A 21 -7.82 12.19 10.09
N THR A 22 -7.51 13.12 11.00
CA THR A 22 -8.28 14.35 11.17
C THR A 22 -8.19 15.20 9.90
N TRP A 23 -6.99 15.38 9.36
CA TRP A 23 -6.80 16.10 8.11
C TRP A 23 -7.57 15.43 6.96
N ARG A 24 -7.50 14.11 6.84
CA ARG A 24 -8.24 13.35 5.82
C ARG A 24 -9.75 13.59 5.92
N ARG A 25 -10.29 13.63 7.13
CA ARG A 25 -11.73 13.86 7.35
C ARG A 25 -12.15 15.28 6.96
N GLU A 26 -11.38 16.25 7.35
CA GLU A 26 -11.69 17.67 7.08
C GLU A 26 -11.68 18.02 5.60
N TYR A 27 -10.85 17.34 4.83
CA TYR A 27 -10.67 17.61 3.41
C TYR A 27 -11.14 16.46 2.51
N SER A 28 -12.02 15.60 3.00
CA SER A 28 -12.48 14.42 2.26
C SER A 28 -13.24 14.77 0.98
N ASP A 29 -13.88 15.92 0.92
CA ASP A 29 -14.70 16.32 -0.21
C ASP A 29 -13.93 17.07 -1.30
N VAL A 30 -12.65 17.32 -1.08
CA VAL A 30 -11.83 18.05 -2.05
C VAL A 30 -11.09 17.03 -2.92
N GLN A 31 -11.63 16.75 -4.09
CA GLN A 31 -11.08 15.77 -5.05
C GLN A 31 -9.62 16.00 -5.41
N ALA A 32 -9.11 17.20 -5.18
CA ALA A 32 -7.73 17.55 -5.54
C ALA A 32 -6.70 17.19 -4.46
N LEU A 33 -7.14 16.61 -3.34
CA LEU A 33 -6.25 16.37 -2.20
C LEU A 33 -5.99 14.89 -1.96
N GLU A 34 -5.69 14.15 -3.02
CA GLU A 34 -5.07 12.84 -2.85
C GLU A 34 -3.70 13.05 -2.20
N PRO A 35 -3.40 12.35 -1.09
CA PRO A 35 -2.10 12.54 -0.44
C PRO A 35 -0.96 12.26 -1.41
N ASP A 36 -0.05 13.20 -1.54
CA ASP A 36 1.12 13.07 -2.39
C ASP A 36 2.30 12.59 -1.54
N LEU A 37 2.55 11.28 -1.62
CA LEU A 37 3.65 10.61 -0.93
C LEU A 37 4.62 9.96 -1.93
N HIS A 38 4.61 10.44 -3.18
CA HIS A 38 5.46 9.93 -4.25
C HIS A 38 6.93 9.96 -3.84
N GLY A 39 7.60 8.81 -3.95
CA GLY A 39 9.02 8.69 -3.63
C GLY A 39 9.36 8.86 -2.15
N ALA A 40 8.35 8.94 -1.27
CA ALA A 40 8.59 9.14 0.16
C ALA A 40 9.40 8.00 0.78
N ASP A 41 10.30 8.32 1.69
CA ASP A 41 11.01 7.33 2.49
C ASP A 41 10.22 7.06 3.78
N LEU A 42 9.49 5.96 3.77
CA LEU A 42 8.62 5.52 4.87
C LEU A 42 9.05 4.15 5.39
N HIS A 43 10.34 3.80 5.22
CA HIS A 43 10.82 2.50 5.70
C HIS A 43 10.63 2.39 7.21
N LYS A 44 10.15 1.23 7.64
CA LYS A 44 9.85 0.92 9.05
C LYS A 44 8.83 1.84 9.70
N ALA A 45 8.10 2.65 8.91
CA ALA A 45 7.10 3.56 9.44
C ALA A 45 5.93 2.80 10.10
N ASP A 46 5.38 3.37 11.15
CA ASP A 46 4.15 2.86 11.77
C ASP A 46 2.96 3.56 11.10
N LEU A 47 2.31 2.82 10.20
CA LEU A 47 1.15 3.29 9.43
C LEU A 47 -0.09 2.45 9.73
N ARG A 48 -0.12 1.78 10.89
CA ARG A 48 -1.24 0.93 11.27
C ARG A 48 -2.55 1.70 11.26
N GLY A 49 -3.54 1.15 10.57
CA GLY A 49 -4.88 1.73 10.50
C GLY A 49 -4.94 3.10 9.82
N ALA A 50 -3.89 3.57 9.17
CA ALA A 50 -3.88 4.88 8.52
C ALA A 50 -4.84 4.93 7.34
N ASP A 51 -5.51 6.06 7.16
CA ASP A 51 -6.35 6.32 5.99
C ASP A 51 -5.48 6.83 4.85
N LEU A 52 -5.09 5.91 3.97
CA LEU A 52 -4.26 6.18 2.79
C LEU A 52 -5.04 5.99 1.49
N ARG A 53 -6.38 6.09 1.55
CA ARG A 53 -7.23 5.96 0.37
C ARG A 53 -6.82 6.95 -0.71
N GLY A 54 -6.64 6.45 -1.93
CA GLY A 54 -6.28 7.27 -3.09
C GLY A 54 -4.90 7.91 -3.02
N ALA A 55 -4.08 7.60 -2.02
CA ALA A 55 -2.76 8.19 -1.88
C ALA A 55 -1.85 7.84 -3.06
N ASP A 56 -1.05 8.80 -3.49
CA ASP A 56 0.05 8.55 -4.43
C ASP A 56 1.28 8.13 -3.62
N LEU A 57 1.56 6.83 -3.64
CA LEU A 57 2.73 6.22 -3.01
C LEU A 57 3.69 5.65 -4.06
N THR A 58 3.55 6.10 -5.30
CA THR A 58 4.40 5.59 -6.38
C THR A 58 5.87 5.80 -6.04
N GLU A 59 6.67 4.76 -6.27
CA GLU A 59 8.11 4.76 -6.02
C GLU A 59 8.51 5.00 -4.56
N ALA A 60 7.56 4.97 -3.63
CA ALA A 60 7.87 5.13 -2.20
C ALA A 60 8.66 3.95 -1.65
N ASN A 61 9.44 4.19 -0.62
CA ASN A 61 10.10 3.15 0.14
C ASN A 61 9.28 2.83 1.39
N LEU A 62 8.59 1.69 1.36
CA LEU A 62 7.79 1.17 2.46
C LEU A 62 8.39 -0.12 3.02
N GLN A 63 9.69 -0.33 2.82
CA GLN A 63 10.38 -1.53 3.29
C GLN A 63 10.20 -1.67 4.81
N GLU A 64 9.73 -2.87 5.21
CA GLU A 64 9.50 -3.19 6.63
C GLU A 64 8.49 -2.27 7.34
N ALA A 65 7.71 -1.49 6.60
CA ALA A 65 6.66 -0.64 7.19
C ALA A 65 5.54 -1.50 7.79
N ASP A 66 4.91 -0.97 8.82
CA ASP A 66 3.76 -1.60 9.45
C ASP A 66 2.48 -0.93 8.93
N LEU A 67 1.81 -1.61 8.02
CA LEU A 67 0.57 -1.15 7.36
C LEU A 67 -0.64 -1.99 7.80
N ARG A 68 -0.54 -2.66 8.94
CA ARG A 68 -1.66 -3.49 9.42
C ARG A 68 -2.93 -2.68 9.53
N GLU A 69 -4.02 -3.23 9.00
CA GLU A 69 -5.34 -2.61 9.03
C GLU A 69 -5.42 -1.24 8.34
N ALA A 70 -4.40 -0.85 7.57
CA ALA A 70 -4.41 0.41 6.81
C ALA A 70 -5.47 0.36 5.71
N ASP A 71 -6.06 1.50 5.43
CA ASP A 71 -7.01 1.66 4.33
C ASP A 71 -6.28 2.23 3.12
N LEU A 72 -5.96 1.35 2.17
CA LEU A 72 -5.23 1.67 0.94
C LEU A 72 -6.12 1.52 -0.30
N ARG A 73 -7.44 1.63 -0.13
CA ARG A 73 -8.35 1.50 -1.26
C ARG A 73 -8.01 2.52 -2.35
N GLU A 74 -7.88 2.01 -3.57
CA GLU A 74 -7.57 2.81 -4.76
C GLU A 74 -6.25 3.59 -4.67
N ALA A 75 -5.39 3.27 -3.69
CA ALA A 75 -4.06 3.88 -3.59
C ALA A 75 -3.17 3.46 -4.76
N ASP A 76 -2.28 4.34 -5.14
CA ASP A 76 -1.30 4.09 -6.20
C ASP A 76 0.04 3.69 -5.55
N LEU A 77 0.33 2.39 -5.60
CA LEU A 77 1.52 1.78 -5.03
C LEU A 77 2.45 1.25 -6.14
N ARG A 78 2.32 1.78 -7.35
CA ARG A 78 3.17 1.32 -8.46
C ARG A 78 4.63 1.57 -8.15
N HIS A 79 5.44 0.55 -8.41
CA HIS A 79 6.91 0.59 -8.25
C HIS A 79 7.37 0.91 -6.82
N THR A 80 6.53 0.63 -5.82
CA THR A 80 6.90 0.77 -4.41
C THR A 80 7.83 -0.35 -3.97
N ASN A 81 8.66 -0.06 -2.98
CA ASN A 81 9.39 -1.09 -2.25
C ASN A 81 8.58 -1.44 -0.98
N LEU A 82 7.92 -2.60 -1.01
CA LEU A 82 7.15 -3.14 0.11
C LEU A 82 7.81 -4.39 0.70
N GLN A 83 9.11 -4.56 0.46
CA GLN A 83 9.84 -5.73 0.91
C GLN A 83 9.76 -5.85 2.43
N GLY A 84 9.27 -7.00 2.91
CA GLY A 84 9.12 -7.26 4.34
C GLY A 84 8.05 -6.43 5.05
N ALA A 85 7.25 -5.65 4.32
CA ALA A 85 6.17 -4.87 4.93
C ALA A 85 5.07 -5.77 5.50
N ASN A 86 4.44 -5.32 6.56
CA ASN A 86 3.30 -6.01 7.14
C ASN A 86 2.01 -5.32 6.71
N LEU A 87 1.26 -5.97 5.82
CA LEU A 87 -0.01 -5.48 5.29
C LEU A 87 -1.20 -6.34 5.78
N SER A 88 -1.01 -7.13 6.83
CA SER A 88 -2.08 -8.02 7.29
C SER A 88 -3.33 -7.22 7.64
N ASP A 89 -4.47 -7.73 7.24
CA ASP A 89 -5.79 -7.11 7.44
C ASP A 89 -5.96 -5.74 6.76
N ALA A 90 -5.04 -5.33 5.90
CA ALA A 90 -5.15 -4.08 5.15
C ALA A 90 -6.21 -4.20 4.06
N ASN A 91 -6.81 -3.06 3.69
CA ASN A 91 -7.76 -2.99 2.59
C ASN A 91 -7.09 -2.37 1.36
N LEU A 92 -6.84 -3.21 0.36
CA LEU A 92 -6.20 -2.84 -0.90
C LEU A 92 -7.17 -2.95 -2.09
N LEU A 93 -8.47 -2.80 -1.81
CA LEU A 93 -9.50 -2.86 -2.87
C LEU A 93 -9.13 -1.92 -4.01
N LYS A 94 -8.99 -2.47 -5.22
CA LYS A 94 -8.66 -1.72 -6.43
C LYS A 94 -7.35 -0.92 -6.36
N ALA A 95 -6.47 -1.25 -5.43
CA ALA A 95 -5.15 -0.61 -5.35
C ALA A 95 -4.31 -0.98 -6.58
N ARG A 96 -3.40 -0.10 -6.95
CA ARG A 96 -2.50 -0.28 -8.08
C ARG A 96 -1.10 -0.60 -7.54
N LEU A 97 -0.65 -1.84 -7.78
CA LEU A 97 0.66 -2.31 -7.28
C LEU A 97 1.59 -2.76 -8.42
N HIS A 98 1.28 -2.39 -9.67
CA HIS A 98 2.09 -2.79 -10.82
C HIS A 98 3.57 -2.49 -10.56
N GLY A 99 4.41 -3.51 -10.74
CA GLY A 99 5.86 -3.37 -10.60
C GLY A 99 6.36 -3.23 -9.17
N ALA A 100 5.52 -3.38 -8.16
CA ALA A 100 5.93 -3.29 -6.76
C ALA A 100 6.79 -4.49 -6.35
N ASP A 101 7.67 -4.28 -5.38
CA ASP A 101 8.47 -5.33 -4.75
C ASP A 101 7.79 -5.73 -3.42
N LEU A 102 7.19 -6.92 -3.41
CA LEU A 102 6.46 -7.45 -2.26
C LEU A 102 7.17 -8.67 -1.65
N ARG A 103 8.47 -8.82 -1.91
CA ARG A 103 9.21 -9.96 -1.38
C ARG A 103 9.14 -10.00 0.14
N GLY A 104 8.72 -11.16 0.66
CA GLY A 104 8.62 -11.37 2.10
C GLY A 104 7.54 -10.55 2.79
N ALA A 105 6.67 -9.86 2.05
CA ALA A 105 5.58 -9.09 2.64
C ALA A 105 4.52 -10.00 3.25
N ASN A 106 3.92 -9.54 4.33
CA ASN A 106 2.79 -10.21 4.96
C ASN A 106 1.50 -9.61 4.41
N LEU A 107 0.78 -10.37 3.58
CA LEU A 107 -0.48 -10.00 2.97
C LEU A 107 -1.64 -10.86 3.53
N CYS A 108 -1.47 -11.46 4.70
CA CYS A 108 -2.51 -12.29 5.30
C CYS A 108 -3.79 -11.49 5.52
N HIS A 109 -4.90 -12.08 5.11
CA HIS A 109 -6.24 -11.50 5.30
C HIS A 109 -6.42 -10.13 4.67
N THR A 110 -5.60 -9.77 3.68
CA THR A 110 -5.78 -8.52 2.93
C THR A 110 -6.97 -8.63 1.98
N ASN A 111 -7.61 -7.49 1.73
CA ASN A 111 -8.58 -7.38 0.64
C ASN A 111 -7.86 -6.87 -0.60
N LEU A 112 -7.58 -7.77 -1.53
CA LEU A 112 -6.93 -7.44 -2.82
C LEU A 112 -7.92 -7.48 -3.99
N LYS A 113 -9.22 -7.45 -3.69
CA LYS A 113 -10.24 -7.49 -4.73
C LYS A 113 -10.02 -6.39 -5.76
N GLY A 114 -9.91 -6.78 -7.03
CA GLY A 114 -9.73 -5.85 -8.13
C GLY A 114 -8.37 -5.12 -8.16
N ALA A 115 -7.45 -5.47 -7.27
CA ALA A 115 -6.12 -4.87 -7.26
C ALA A 115 -5.29 -5.33 -8.47
N ASP A 116 -4.37 -4.48 -8.91
CA ASP A 116 -3.45 -4.79 -10.00
C ASP A 116 -2.07 -5.10 -9.43
N LEU A 117 -1.73 -6.39 -9.40
CA LEU A 117 -0.41 -6.88 -8.99
C LEU A 117 0.42 -7.36 -10.19
N SER A 118 0.15 -6.80 -11.37
CA SER A 118 0.93 -7.14 -12.56
C SER A 118 2.40 -6.80 -12.37
N ASP A 119 3.27 -7.68 -12.84
CA ASP A 119 4.73 -7.51 -12.79
C ASP A 119 5.31 -7.28 -11.38
N THR A 120 4.61 -7.73 -10.35
CA THR A 120 5.10 -7.67 -8.97
C THR A 120 6.05 -8.82 -8.68
N ASP A 121 6.93 -8.62 -7.70
CA ASP A 121 7.74 -9.68 -7.12
C ASP A 121 7.14 -10.07 -5.78
N LEU A 122 6.50 -11.26 -5.73
CA LEU A 122 5.82 -11.75 -4.54
C LEU A 122 6.58 -12.92 -3.88
N ARG A 123 7.84 -13.12 -4.23
CA ARG A 123 8.60 -14.23 -3.67
C ARG A 123 8.64 -14.17 -2.15
N GLY A 124 8.22 -15.25 -1.51
CA GLY A 124 8.19 -15.33 -0.06
C GLY A 124 7.09 -14.53 0.62
N ALA A 125 6.19 -13.89 -0.14
CA ALA A 125 5.04 -13.20 0.43
C ALA A 125 4.02 -14.21 0.98
N ASP A 126 3.30 -13.81 2.01
CA ASP A 126 2.25 -14.61 2.62
C ASP A 126 0.89 -14.04 2.25
N LEU A 127 0.10 -14.80 1.50
CA LEU A 127 -1.24 -14.42 1.04
C LEU A 127 -2.36 -15.21 1.75
N ASP A 128 -2.05 -15.84 2.87
CA ASP A 128 -3.05 -16.65 3.58
C ASP A 128 -4.29 -15.82 3.93
N GLY A 129 -5.46 -16.33 3.55
CA GLY A 129 -6.74 -15.66 3.80
C GLY A 129 -7.00 -14.39 2.99
N ALA A 130 -6.12 -14.04 2.05
CA ALA A 130 -6.33 -12.86 1.21
C ALA A 130 -7.53 -13.05 0.26
N ILE A 131 -8.25 -11.97 -0.01
CA ILE A 131 -9.34 -11.95 -0.99
C ILE A 131 -8.76 -11.57 -2.34
N LEU A 132 -8.78 -12.51 -3.30
CA LEU A 132 -8.11 -12.35 -4.61
C LEU A 132 -9.10 -12.25 -5.78
N PHE A 133 -10.36 -11.97 -5.52
CA PHE A 133 -11.38 -11.89 -6.59
C PHE A 133 -11.04 -10.75 -7.55
N LYS A 134 -10.87 -11.09 -8.83
CA LYS A 134 -10.50 -10.13 -9.89
C LYS A 134 -9.14 -9.45 -9.69
N THR A 135 -8.29 -9.98 -8.84
CA THR A 135 -6.91 -9.52 -8.71
C THR A 135 -6.12 -9.90 -9.97
N LYS A 136 -5.33 -8.97 -10.49
CA LYS A 136 -4.48 -9.21 -11.67
C LYS A 136 -3.07 -9.59 -11.23
N PHE A 137 -2.58 -10.70 -11.76
CA PHE A 137 -1.22 -11.20 -11.47
C PHE A 137 -0.38 -11.39 -12.74
N ASP A 138 -0.74 -10.73 -13.85
CA ASP A 138 -0.02 -10.88 -15.12
C ASP A 138 1.46 -10.53 -14.93
N GLY A 139 2.35 -11.46 -15.22
CA GLY A 139 3.80 -11.23 -15.08
C GLY A 139 4.33 -11.24 -13.66
N ALA A 140 3.49 -11.49 -12.66
CA ALA A 140 3.94 -11.54 -11.26
C ALA A 140 4.80 -12.78 -10.99
N ASN A 141 5.81 -12.62 -10.14
CA ASN A 141 6.62 -13.75 -9.66
C ASN A 141 6.01 -14.28 -8.36
N LEU A 142 5.36 -15.44 -8.46
CA LEU A 142 4.67 -16.10 -7.36
C LEU A 142 5.44 -17.30 -6.82
N SER A 143 6.74 -17.39 -7.09
CA SER A 143 7.56 -18.52 -6.65
C SER A 143 7.55 -18.64 -5.12
N GLY A 144 7.15 -19.80 -4.63
CA GLY A 144 7.08 -20.08 -3.20
C GLY A 144 5.83 -19.54 -2.51
N VAL A 145 4.91 -18.90 -3.25
CA VAL A 145 3.64 -18.44 -2.67
C VAL A 145 2.63 -19.58 -2.69
N ASP A 146 1.96 -19.79 -1.56
CA ASP A 146 0.92 -20.81 -1.41
C ASP A 146 -0.46 -20.15 -1.59
N LEU A 147 -1.18 -20.58 -2.63
CA LEU A 147 -2.50 -20.04 -2.97
C LEU A 147 -3.63 -21.07 -2.80
N ARG A 148 -3.37 -22.19 -2.09
CA ARG A 148 -4.34 -23.29 -2.04
C ARG A 148 -5.65 -22.93 -1.37
N ASP A 149 -5.63 -22.01 -0.46
CA ASP A 149 -6.80 -21.62 0.34
C ASP A 149 -7.43 -20.28 -0.11
N GLU A 150 -7.02 -19.78 -1.27
CA GLU A 150 -7.45 -18.45 -1.76
C GLU A 150 -8.62 -18.50 -2.77
#